data_cc71669c97919d9f26b7a17b7013f769
#
_entry.id   cc71669c97919d9f26b7a17b7013f769
#
_cell.length_a   1.000
_cell.length_b   1.000
_cell.length_c   1.000
_cell.angle_alpha   90.00
_cell.angle_beta   90.00
_cell.angle_gamma   90.00
#
_symmetry.space_group_name_H-M   'P 1'
#
loop_
_entity.id
_entity.type
_entity.pdbx_description
1 polymer ?
#
loop_
_entity_poly.entity_id
_entity_poly.type
_entity_poly.pdbx_seq_one_letter_code
_entity_poly.pdbx_strand_id
1 'polypeptide(L)'
;MHESNQRDRFGLKTEEADFIERVRVNQRKLKDELKPDYDFIVCGSGSSGSVVARRLAENPDVSVLLIEAGGSDDVPSVMEANQWHLNLGSERDWEFVGQPNRHLNGRSIPLNMRKVLGGGSSINVMAWARGHKNNGIFSQPRRATRHGAMRQC
;
A
#
# COMPACT_ATOMS: atom_id res chain seq x y z
N MET A 1 -25.56 17.05 -25.53
CA MET A 1 -24.81 15.79 -25.63
C MET A 1 -24.79 15.17 -24.26
N HIS A 2 -25.56 14.09 -24.07
CA HIS A 2 -25.58 13.34 -22.79
C HIS A 2 -24.45 12.32 -22.86
N GLU A 3 -23.36 12.58 -22.18
CA GLU A 3 -22.38 11.53 -21.87
C GLU A 3 -23.08 10.49 -20.98
N SER A 4 -23.26 9.30 -21.53
CA SER A 4 -23.80 8.17 -20.79
C SER A 4 -22.79 7.80 -19.70
N ASN A 5 -23.13 8.11 -18.45
CA ASN A 5 -22.36 7.74 -17.27
C ASN A 5 -22.54 6.23 -17.01
N GLN A 6 -22.02 5.42 -17.95
CA GLN A 6 -22.07 3.98 -17.90
C GLN A 6 -21.03 3.52 -16.87
N ARG A 7 -21.50 2.90 -15.80
CA ARG A 7 -20.65 2.28 -14.75
C ARG A 7 -20.61 0.78 -14.99
N ASP A 8 -19.44 0.20 -14.72
CA ASP A 8 -19.30 -1.26 -14.71
C ASP A 8 -19.98 -1.90 -13.49
N ARG A 9 -19.85 -3.22 -13.36
CA ARG A 9 -20.43 -3.98 -12.24
C ARG A 9 -19.86 -3.60 -10.85
N PHE A 10 -18.74 -2.85 -10.79
CA PHE A 10 -18.14 -2.30 -9.57
C PHE A 10 -18.48 -0.82 -9.38
N GLY A 11 -19.29 -0.23 -10.24
CA GLY A 11 -19.67 1.18 -10.17
C GLY A 11 -18.61 2.16 -10.65
N LEU A 12 -17.54 1.68 -11.32
CA LEU A 12 -16.48 2.49 -11.89
C LEU A 12 -16.93 3.12 -13.21
N LYS A 13 -16.36 4.27 -13.54
CA LYS A 13 -16.48 4.85 -14.87
C LYS A 13 -15.72 4.00 -15.89
N THR A 14 -16.16 4.00 -17.14
CA THR A 14 -15.56 3.21 -18.23
C THR A 14 -14.03 3.39 -18.33
N GLU A 15 -13.54 4.62 -18.17
CA GLU A 15 -12.10 4.92 -18.21
C GLU A 15 -11.31 4.26 -17.06
N GLU A 16 -11.90 4.19 -15.85
CA GLU A 16 -11.29 3.55 -14.69
C GLU A 16 -11.25 2.02 -14.85
N ALA A 17 -12.31 1.44 -15.40
CA ALA A 17 -12.37 0.01 -15.71
C ALA A 17 -11.33 -0.38 -16.77
N ASP A 18 -11.18 0.43 -17.81
CA ASP A 18 -10.17 0.24 -18.86
C ASP A 18 -8.75 0.38 -18.32
N PHE A 19 -8.53 1.29 -17.37
CA PHE A 19 -7.24 1.44 -16.71
C PHE A 19 -6.88 0.20 -15.90
N ILE A 20 -7.81 -0.30 -15.08
CA ILE A 20 -7.61 -1.50 -14.25
C ILE A 20 -7.29 -2.72 -15.14
N GLU A 21 -8.02 -2.92 -16.24
CA GLU A 21 -7.76 -4.04 -17.13
C GLU A 21 -6.39 -3.93 -17.82
N ARG A 22 -5.97 -2.73 -18.23
CA ARG A 22 -4.61 -2.50 -18.75
C ARG A 22 -3.54 -2.85 -17.71
N VAL A 23 -3.74 -2.49 -16.43
CA VAL A 23 -2.83 -2.84 -15.33
C VAL A 23 -2.74 -4.36 -15.18
N ARG A 24 -3.87 -5.07 -15.19
CA ARG A 24 -3.91 -6.55 -15.11
C ARG A 24 -3.16 -7.21 -16.27
N VAL A 25 -3.39 -6.74 -17.48
CA VAL A 25 -2.70 -7.24 -18.69
C VAL A 25 -1.21 -7.02 -18.59
N ASN A 26 -0.79 -5.81 -18.20
CA ASN A 26 0.62 -5.49 -18.03
C ASN A 26 1.29 -6.32 -16.94
N GLN A 27 0.62 -6.56 -15.81
CA GLN A 27 1.17 -7.40 -14.74
C GLN A 27 1.38 -8.85 -15.18
N ARG A 28 0.43 -9.41 -15.93
CA ARG A 28 0.60 -10.76 -16.52
C ARG A 28 1.82 -10.80 -17.42
N LYS A 29 1.91 -9.87 -18.37
CA LYS A 29 3.03 -9.75 -19.31
C LYS A 29 4.37 -9.60 -18.58
N LEU A 30 4.48 -8.69 -17.61
CA LEU A 30 5.71 -8.47 -16.85
C LEU A 30 6.15 -9.69 -16.06
N LYS A 31 5.21 -10.51 -15.58
CA LYS A 31 5.50 -11.76 -14.87
C LYS A 31 6.09 -12.82 -15.81
N ASP A 32 5.62 -12.84 -17.05
CA ASP A 32 6.12 -13.77 -18.06
C ASP A 32 7.46 -13.31 -18.68
N GLU A 33 7.75 -11.99 -18.63
CA GLU A 33 8.93 -11.35 -19.19
C GLU A 33 9.98 -10.96 -18.13
N LEU A 34 10.06 -11.69 -17.01
CA LEU A 34 11.06 -11.40 -15.98
C LEU A 34 12.48 -11.53 -16.55
N LYS A 35 13.30 -10.51 -16.27
CA LYS A 35 14.71 -10.47 -16.66
C LYS A 35 15.56 -11.20 -15.62
N PRO A 36 16.74 -11.71 -15.99
CA PRO A 36 17.68 -12.32 -15.03
C PRO A 36 18.30 -11.28 -14.09
N ASP A 37 18.43 -10.03 -14.55
CA ASP A 37 19.09 -8.94 -13.82
C ASP A 37 18.26 -7.67 -13.85
N TYR A 38 18.32 -6.90 -12.76
CA TYR A 38 17.69 -5.59 -12.61
C TYR A 38 18.65 -4.63 -11.92
N ASP A 39 18.60 -3.35 -12.30
CA ASP A 39 19.40 -2.29 -11.65
C ASP A 39 18.98 -2.07 -10.21
N PHE A 40 17.67 -2.20 -9.92
CA PHE A 40 17.11 -2.06 -8.57
C PHE A 40 16.05 -3.13 -8.28
N ILE A 41 16.08 -3.62 -7.06
CA ILE A 41 15.02 -4.48 -6.51
C ILE A 41 14.40 -3.77 -5.32
N VAL A 42 13.10 -3.52 -5.38
CA VAL A 42 12.31 -2.91 -4.30
C VAL A 42 11.45 -4.00 -3.66
N CYS A 43 11.66 -4.25 -2.38
CA CYS A 43 10.91 -5.25 -1.62
C CYS A 43 9.75 -4.60 -0.87
N GLY A 44 8.54 -5.02 -1.20
CA GLY A 44 7.28 -4.52 -0.65
C GLY A 44 6.69 -3.37 -1.47
N SER A 45 5.43 -3.54 -1.86
CA SER A 45 4.65 -2.56 -2.64
C SER A 45 3.79 -1.62 -1.78
N GLY A 46 4.06 -1.55 -0.48
CA GLY A 46 3.38 -0.60 0.41
C GLY A 46 3.66 0.86 0.06
N SER A 47 3.15 1.79 0.86
CA SER A 47 3.20 3.23 0.62
C SER A 47 4.61 3.77 0.29
N SER A 48 5.65 3.25 0.96
CA SER A 48 7.03 3.65 0.71
C SER A 48 7.61 3.00 -0.55
N GLY A 49 7.45 1.68 -0.69
CA GLY A 49 8.02 0.93 -1.80
C GLY A 49 7.44 1.34 -3.14
N SER A 50 6.13 1.58 -3.21
CA SER A 50 5.46 2.07 -4.42
C SER A 50 6.04 3.42 -4.87
N VAL A 51 6.29 4.35 -3.94
CA VAL A 51 6.90 5.65 -4.26
C VAL A 51 8.33 5.48 -4.73
N VAL A 52 9.13 4.66 -4.03
CA VAL A 52 10.53 4.42 -4.42
C VAL A 52 10.61 3.76 -5.79
N ALA A 53 9.85 2.69 -6.03
CA ALA A 53 9.82 2.00 -7.31
C ALA A 53 9.39 2.95 -8.45
N ARG A 54 8.33 3.74 -8.22
CA ARG A 54 7.85 4.72 -9.21
C ARG A 54 8.92 5.76 -9.54
N ARG A 55 9.63 6.29 -8.54
CA ARG A 55 10.66 7.30 -8.74
C ARG A 55 11.89 6.76 -9.46
N LEU A 56 12.32 5.56 -9.13
CA LEU A 56 13.43 4.91 -9.83
C LEU A 56 13.07 4.63 -11.30
N ALA A 57 11.84 4.20 -11.57
CA ALA A 57 11.36 3.90 -12.91
C ALA A 57 11.05 5.15 -13.77
N GLU A 58 11.24 6.38 -13.26
CA GLU A 58 11.17 7.60 -14.06
C GLU A 58 12.35 7.72 -15.04
N ASN A 59 13.48 7.11 -14.71
CA ASN A 59 14.60 7.01 -15.64
C ASN A 59 14.38 5.81 -16.60
N PRO A 60 14.22 6.04 -17.92
CA PRO A 60 13.97 4.98 -18.89
C PRO A 60 15.13 3.99 -19.04
N ASP A 61 16.34 4.39 -18.65
CA ASP A 61 17.55 3.57 -18.74
C ASP A 61 17.72 2.65 -17.52
N VAL A 62 16.78 2.69 -16.58
CA VAL A 62 16.82 1.90 -15.32
C VAL A 62 15.73 0.86 -15.31
N SER A 63 16.12 -0.37 -15.00
CA SER A 63 15.20 -1.48 -14.77
C SER A 63 14.94 -1.67 -13.27
N VAL A 64 13.65 -1.71 -12.89
CA VAL A 64 13.24 -1.85 -11.49
C VAL A 64 12.35 -3.07 -11.34
N LEU A 65 12.69 -3.96 -10.42
CA LEU A 65 11.84 -5.06 -10.00
C LEU A 65 11.17 -4.71 -8.67
N LEU A 66 9.84 -4.65 -8.65
CA LEU A 66 9.06 -4.52 -7.43
C LEU A 66 8.52 -5.89 -7.01
N ILE A 67 8.93 -6.36 -5.84
CA ILE A 67 8.51 -7.65 -5.29
C ILE A 67 7.55 -7.41 -4.13
N GLU A 68 6.40 -8.09 -4.15
CA GLU A 68 5.41 -8.09 -3.08
C GLU A 68 5.14 -9.51 -2.60
N ALA A 69 5.08 -9.69 -1.27
CA ALA A 69 4.80 -10.99 -0.67
C ALA A 69 3.32 -11.37 -0.70
N GLY A 70 2.45 -10.37 -0.74
CA GLY A 70 1.01 -10.54 -0.77
C GLY A 70 0.44 -10.73 -2.17
N GLY A 71 -0.80 -11.15 -2.22
CA GLY A 71 -1.56 -11.28 -3.47
C GLY A 71 -2.08 -9.96 -4.00
N SER A 72 -2.96 -10.05 -5.01
CA SER A 72 -3.62 -8.91 -5.62
C SER A 72 -4.51 -8.16 -4.65
N ASP A 73 -4.54 -6.83 -4.79
CA ASP A 73 -5.49 -5.92 -4.15
C ASP A 73 -6.87 -5.89 -4.87
N ASP A 74 -6.95 -6.46 -6.06
CA ASP A 74 -8.15 -6.51 -6.89
C ASP A 74 -9.11 -7.63 -6.44
N VAL A 75 -9.59 -7.50 -5.22
CA VAL A 75 -10.56 -8.42 -4.60
C VAL A 75 -11.61 -7.63 -3.82
N PRO A 76 -12.85 -8.14 -3.67
CA PRO A 76 -13.93 -7.40 -3.02
C PRO A 76 -13.60 -6.90 -1.61
N SER A 77 -12.90 -7.71 -0.80
CA SER A 77 -12.50 -7.33 0.57
C SER A 77 -11.51 -6.16 0.64
N VAL A 78 -10.86 -5.82 -0.47
CA VAL A 78 -9.97 -4.66 -0.60
C VAL A 78 -10.66 -3.52 -1.33
N MET A 79 -11.36 -3.82 -2.42
CA MET A 79 -12.01 -2.82 -3.28
C MET A 79 -13.24 -2.18 -2.62
N GLU A 80 -13.93 -2.90 -1.75
CA GLU A 80 -15.12 -2.41 -1.05
C GLU A 80 -14.77 -1.95 0.36
N ALA A 81 -14.88 -0.65 0.60
CA ALA A 81 -14.49 0.00 1.83
C ALA A 81 -15.12 -0.59 3.11
N ASN A 82 -16.37 -1.07 3.03
CA ASN A 82 -17.08 -1.69 4.15
C ASN A 82 -16.61 -3.11 4.49
N GLN A 83 -15.80 -3.73 3.62
CA GLN A 83 -15.30 -5.10 3.79
C GLN A 83 -13.88 -5.18 4.37
N TRP A 84 -13.24 -4.06 4.71
CA TRP A 84 -11.86 -4.01 5.20
C TRP A 84 -11.57 -5.02 6.33
N HIS A 85 -12.54 -5.27 7.20
CA HIS A 85 -12.43 -6.15 8.35
C HIS A 85 -12.24 -7.62 7.96
N LEU A 86 -12.67 -8.03 6.76
CA LEU A 86 -12.50 -9.40 6.25
C LEU A 86 -11.04 -9.73 5.91
N ASN A 87 -10.17 -8.71 5.85
CA ASN A 87 -8.75 -8.92 5.61
C ASN A 87 -7.96 -9.25 6.89
N LEU A 88 -8.55 -9.04 8.08
CA LEU A 88 -7.93 -9.38 9.35
C LEU A 88 -7.89 -10.90 9.54
N GLY A 89 -6.72 -11.47 9.86
CA GLY A 89 -6.54 -12.90 10.01
C GLY A 89 -6.75 -13.70 8.71
N SER A 90 -6.69 -13.05 7.54
CA SER A 90 -6.79 -13.70 6.24
C SER A 90 -5.39 -13.91 5.63
N GLU A 91 -5.32 -14.51 4.45
CA GLU A 91 -4.07 -14.62 3.67
C GLU A 91 -3.38 -13.26 3.41
N ARG A 92 -4.13 -12.14 3.57
CA ARG A 92 -3.66 -10.75 3.42
C ARG A 92 -3.15 -10.14 4.71
N ASP A 93 -3.01 -10.92 5.76
CA ASP A 93 -2.45 -10.52 7.06
C ASP A 93 -1.23 -11.38 7.37
N TRP A 94 -0.19 -10.80 7.95
CA TRP A 94 0.96 -11.54 8.46
C TRP A 94 0.66 -12.25 9.78
N GLU A 95 -0.46 -11.94 10.42
CA GLU A 95 -0.91 -12.50 11.71
C GLU A 95 0.15 -12.44 12.83
N PHE A 96 0.97 -11.39 12.83
CA PHE A 96 1.95 -11.22 13.88
C PHE A 96 1.29 -11.05 15.23
N VAL A 97 1.94 -11.61 16.26
CA VAL A 97 1.51 -11.48 17.65
C VAL A 97 2.65 -10.86 18.44
N GLY A 98 2.35 -9.78 19.15
CA GLY A 98 3.31 -9.13 20.04
C GLY A 98 3.72 -10.02 21.21
N GLN A 99 4.93 -9.78 21.75
CA GLN A 99 5.36 -10.46 22.97
C GLN A 99 4.45 -10.07 24.14
N PRO A 100 4.27 -10.98 25.13
CA PRO A 100 3.52 -10.67 26.33
C PRO A 100 4.03 -9.40 27.02
N ASN A 101 3.14 -8.46 27.31
CA ASN A 101 3.51 -7.17 27.89
C ASN A 101 3.01 -7.06 29.33
N ARG A 102 3.95 -6.85 30.27
CA ARG A 102 3.65 -6.71 31.71
C ARG A 102 2.67 -5.57 32.01
N HIS A 103 2.68 -4.49 31.21
CA HIS A 103 1.76 -3.36 31.39
C HIS A 103 0.36 -3.64 30.85
N LEU A 104 0.15 -4.78 30.20
CA LEU A 104 -1.11 -5.27 29.70
C LEU A 104 -1.53 -6.58 30.40
N ASN A 105 -1.16 -6.75 31.67
CA ASN A 105 -1.42 -7.96 32.46
C ASN A 105 -0.90 -9.23 31.78
N GLY A 106 0.27 -9.17 31.17
CA GLY A 106 0.89 -10.30 30.48
C GLY A 106 0.25 -10.68 29.15
N ARG A 107 -0.68 -9.89 28.63
CA ARG A 107 -1.34 -10.19 27.35
C ARG A 107 -0.44 -9.92 26.16
N SER A 108 -0.55 -10.78 25.17
CA SER A 108 -0.08 -10.55 23.81
C SER A 108 -1.18 -9.87 22.99
N ILE A 109 -0.78 -8.96 22.11
CA ILE A 109 -1.70 -8.22 21.24
C ILE A 109 -1.45 -8.64 19.78
N PRO A 110 -2.49 -8.93 19.00
CA PRO A 110 -2.36 -9.09 17.55
C PRO A 110 -1.78 -7.82 16.92
N LEU A 111 -0.79 -8.00 16.06
CA LEU A 111 -0.16 -6.94 15.29
C LEU A 111 -0.47 -7.18 13.81
N ASN A 112 -1.68 -6.81 13.41
CA ASN A 112 -2.14 -6.99 12.05
C ASN A 112 -1.27 -6.17 11.08
N MET A 113 -0.49 -6.86 10.27
CA MET A 113 0.38 -6.28 9.25
C MET A 113 -0.03 -6.81 7.87
N ARG A 114 -0.08 -5.93 6.93
CA ARG A 114 -0.70 -6.20 5.62
C ARG A 114 0.24 -6.92 4.67
N LYS A 115 -0.28 -7.96 4.00
CA LYS A 115 0.39 -8.80 3.01
C LYS A 115 -0.44 -8.82 1.73
N VAL A 116 -0.38 -7.72 0.99
CA VAL A 116 -1.17 -7.48 -0.22
C VAL A 116 -0.51 -6.39 -1.06
N LEU A 117 -0.73 -6.39 -2.35
CA LEU A 117 -0.29 -5.32 -3.25
C LEU A 117 -0.80 -3.95 -2.74
N GLY A 118 0.09 -2.97 -2.62
CA GLY A 118 -0.19 -1.68 -1.98
C GLY A 118 -0.04 -1.67 -0.45
N GLY A 119 0.13 -2.85 0.18
CA GLY A 119 0.39 -2.98 1.61
C GLY A 119 -0.72 -2.37 2.48
N GLY A 120 -0.34 -1.63 3.51
CA GLY A 120 -1.28 -1.00 4.43
C GLY A 120 -2.23 0.03 3.79
N SER A 121 -1.84 0.65 2.67
CA SER A 121 -2.72 1.57 1.96
C SER A 121 -3.92 0.89 1.30
N SER A 122 -3.80 -0.37 0.91
CA SER A 122 -4.87 -1.13 0.28
C SER A 122 -5.93 -1.64 1.26
N ILE A 123 -5.55 -1.91 2.52
CA ILE A 123 -6.47 -2.50 3.50
C ILE A 123 -6.42 -1.82 4.88
N ASN A 124 -6.24 -0.51 4.93
CA ASN A 124 -6.40 0.27 6.16
C ASN A 124 -7.89 0.43 6.53
N VAL A 125 -8.15 0.91 7.73
CA VAL A 125 -9.52 1.16 8.21
C VAL A 125 -10.10 2.49 7.69
N MET A 126 -9.44 3.14 6.73
CA MET A 126 -9.82 4.42 6.10
C MET A 126 -10.05 5.57 7.09
N ALA A 127 -9.48 5.48 8.28
CA ALA A 127 -9.51 6.57 9.24
C ALA A 127 -8.50 7.64 8.81
N TRP A 128 -9.00 8.84 8.54
CA TRP A 128 -8.16 10.00 8.26
C TRP A 128 -7.98 10.82 9.54
N ALA A 129 -6.80 10.77 10.12
CA ALA A 129 -6.47 11.54 11.32
C ALA A 129 -5.24 12.42 11.06
N ARG A 130 -5.39 13.72 11.24
CA ARG A 130 -4.25 14.63 11.23
C ARG A 130 -3.53 14.52 12.57
N GLY A 131 -2.22 14.30 12.57
CA GLY A 131 -1.40 14.28 13.78
C GLY A 131 -1.52 15.60 14.56
N HIS A 132 -1.48 15.51 15.90
CA HIS A 132 -1.48 16.69 16.74
C HIS A 132 -0.19 17.50 16.53
N LYS A 133 -0.29 18.85 16.52
CA LYS A 133 0.85 19.75 16.29
C LYS A 133 2.07 19.46 17.19
N ASN A 134 1.86 19.03 18.41
CA ASN A 134 2.92 18.71 19.36
C ASN A 134 3.70 17.45 18.98
N ASN A 135 3.12 16.51 18.23
CA ASN A 135 3.82 15.30 17.80
C ASN A 135 4.96 15.65 16.82
N GLY A 136 4.77 16.67 15.99
CA GLY A 136 5.83 17.17 15.10
C GLY A 136 6.96 17.89 15.85
N ILE A 137 6.66 18.56 16.96
CA ILE A 137 7.62 19.29 17.79
C ILE A 137 8.52 18.32 18.58
N PHE A 138 7.96 17.24 19.12
CA PHE A 138 8.73 16.24 19.86
C PHE A 138 9.73 15.44 19.01
N SER A 139 9.54 15.39 17.71
CA SER A 139 10.50 14.73 16.80
C SER A 139 11.70 15.61 16.41
N GLN A 140 11.61 16.92 16.61
CA GLN A 140 12.65 17.88 16.23
C GLN A 140 13.97 17.75 17.03
N PRO A 141 13.98 17.56 18.36
CA PRO A 141 15.25 17.46 19.11
C PRO A 141 16.02 16.15 18.87
N ARG A 142 15.36 15.11 18.38
CA ARG A 142 15.96 13.79 18.19
C ARG A 142 16.46 13.53 16.76
N ARG A 143 16.12 14.37 15.81
CA ARG A 143 16.56 14.29 14.42
C ARG A 143 17.25 15.61 14.04
N ALA A 144 18.55 15.64 14.18
CA ALA A 144 19.41 16.71 13.64
C ALA A 144 19.45 16.71 12.10
N THR A 145 18.36 16.36 11.43
CA THR A 145 18.24 16.43 9.99
C THR A 145 17.25 17.52 9.61
N ARG A 146 17.72 18.49 8.85
CA ARG A 146 16.99 19.69 8.37
C ARG A 146 15.70 19.41 7.57
N HIS A 147 15.27 18.15 7.44
CA HIS A 147 14.21 17.72 6.51
C HIS A 147 12.91 17.23 7.18
N GLY A 148 12.78 17.34 8.51
CA GLY A 148 11.62 16.78 9.25
C GLY A 148 10.62 17.78 9.79
N ALA A 149 10.78 19.08 9.56
CA ALA A 149 9.82 20.08 10.01
C ALA A 149 8.69 20.20 8.98
N MET A 150 7.49 19.69 9.31
CA MET A 150 6.29 20.10 8.59
C MET A 150 6.16 21.62 8.73
N ARG A 151 6.26 22.33 7.62
CA ARG A 151 5.91 23.74 7.58
C ARG A 151 4.45 23.88 8.01
N GLN A 152 4.21 24.79 8.93
CA GLN A 152 2.84 25.18 9.32
C GLN A 152 2.13 25.73 8.07
N CYS A 153 1.03 25.10 7.69
CA CYS A 153 -0.01 25.72 6.86
C CYS A 153 -1.10 26.23 7.76
#